data_d0416cdd525ed0fbc14ccc15d59dfb8a
#
_entry.id   d0416cdd525ed0fbc14ccc15d59dfb8a
#
_cell.length_a   1.000
_cell.length_b   1.000
_cell.length_c   1.000
_cell.angle_alpha   90.00
_cell.angle_beta   90.00
_cell.angle_gamma   90.00
#
_symmetry.space_group_name_H-M   'P 1'
#
loop_
_entity.id
_entity.type
_entity.pdbx_description
1 polymer ?
#
loop_
_entity_poly.entity_id
_entity_poly.type
_entity_poly.pdbx_seq_one_letter_code
_entity_poly.pdbx_strand_id
1 'polypeptide(L)'
;LNDRDFWRNGSKSLAIILTPHETFVHPLSIEVDEQYYVGDTPYLLAIIKNAQFNYSYYVLALNRDSMALYKMENKKLVEVPLAADAPMTLEIALGTERDDSRGVLHYRSSSNLGNHAGHGTNTKEEELKIDWSNYYLAVGKYLKDFFETEEKLPIFLYGLPENQTLFRKVVRSIHVDQTISVPSSPTQLSLQELEKNLEKKKKELQEKEVL
;
A
#
# COMPACT_ATOMS: atom_id res chain seq x y z
N LEU A 1 15.57 13.93 29.97
CA LEU A 1 14.68 15.02 29.52
C LEU A 1 15.39 16.30 29.05
N ASN A 2 16.68 16.48 29.42
CA ASN A 2 17.48 17.64 28.96
C ASN A 2 18.17 17.45 27.60
N ASP A 3 17.94 16.33 26.96
CA ASP A 3 18.50 16.03 25.64
C ASP A 3 17.69 16.71 24.53
N ARG A 4 18.31 17.66 23.83
CA ARG A 4 17.69 18.38 22.73
C ARG A 4 17.38 17.48 21.53
N ASP A 5 18.13 16.41 21.33
CA ASP A 5 17.93 15.49 20.22
C ASP A 5 16.72 14.57 20.47
N PHE A 6 16.42 14.28 21.73
CA PHE A 6 15.21 13.57 22.12
C PHE A 6 13.92 14.32 21.67
N TRP A 7 13.91 15.64 21.81
CA TRP A 7 12.74 16.47 21.44
C TRP A 7 12.65 16.80 19.94
N ARG A 8 13.74 16.59 19.19
CA ARG A 8 13.75 16.81 17.74
C ARG A 8 13.03 15.74 16.94
N ASN A 9 12.75 14.59 17.51
CA ASN A 9 12.15 13.43 16.85
C ASN A 9 10.65 13.57 16.54
N GLY A 10 10.09 14.78 16.64
CA GLY A 10 8.70 15.03 16.23
C GLY A 10 7.64 14.43 17.14
N SER A 11 7.98 14.03 18.36
CA SER A 11 7.04 13.59 19.38
C SER A 11 6.12 14.73 19.78
N LYS A 12 4.81 14.47 19.85
CA LYS A 12 3.81 15.45 20.30
C LYS A 12 3.55 15.38 21.77
N SER A 13 3.72 14.20 22.36
CA SER A 13 3.49 13.93 23.78
C SER A 13 4.47 12.86 24.28
N LEU A 14 4.49 12.65 25.61
CA LEU A 14 5.27 11.61 26.26
C LEU A 14 4.38 10.81 27.21
N ALA A 15 4.52 9.49 27.18
CA ALA A 15 4.07 8.63 28.25
C ALA A 15 5.28 8.25 29.12
N ILE A 16 5.19 8.51 30.42
CA ILE A 16 6.23 8.17 31.41
C ILE A 16 5.63 7.20 32.41
N ILE A 17 6.25 6.04 32.56
CA ILE A 17 5.87 5.04 33.55
C ILE A 17 6.99 4.96 34.57
N LEU A 18 6.66 5.28 35.81
CA LEU A 18 7.56 5.23 36.96
C LEU A 18 7.25 4.00 37.80
N THR A 19 8.24 3.17 38.03
CA THR A 19 8.18 2.08 39.01
C THR A 19 9.25 2.29 40.08
N PRO A 20 9.21 1.58 41.20
CA PRO A 20 10.24 1.68 42.21
C PRO A 20 11.65 1.33 41.72
N HIS A 21 11.76 0.61 40.59
CA HIS A 21 13.04 0.10 40.09
C HIS A 21 13.44 0.73 38.75
N GLU A 22 12.47 1.17 37.93
CA GLU A 22 12.75 1.59 36.56
C GLU A 22 11.86 2.76 36.15
N THR A 23 12.32 3.53 35.17
CA THR A 23 11.56 4.58 34.52
C THR A 23 11.50 4.29 33.02
N PHE A 24 10.30 4.15 32.48
CA PHE A 24 10.08 4.00 31.03
C PHE A 24 9.57 5.31 30.46
N VAL A 25 10.21 5.76 29.39
CA VAL A 25 9.79 6.96 28.65
C VAL A 25 9.44 6.54 27.24
N HIS A 26 8.16 6.73 26.86
CA HIS A 26 7.67 6.37 25.55
C HIS A 26 7.19 7.62 24.80
N PRO A 27 7.91 8.04 23.73
CA PRO A 27 7.47 9.15 22.89
C PRO A 27 6.18 8.82 22.16
N LEU A 28 5.24 9.75 22.17
CA LEU A 28 3.96 9.61 21.46
C LEU A 28 3.93 10.58 20.28
N SER A 29 3.51 10.09 19.13
CA SER A 29 3.31 10.91 17.93
C SER A 29 1.90 11.51 17.83
N ILE A 30 1.02 11.15 18.76
CA ILE A 30 -0.31 11.74 18.95
C ILE A 30 -0.29 12.75 20.10
N GLU A 31 -1.16 13.74 20.03
CA GLU A 31 -1.45 14.62 21.17
C GLU A 31 -2.34 13.85 22.15
N VAL A 32 -1.99 13.93 23.44
CA VAL A 32 -2.80 13.41 24.56
C VAL A 32 -2.93 14.48 25.62
N ASP A 33 -4.08 14.50 26.30
CA ASP A 33 -4.30 15.40 27.41
C ASP A 33 -3.33 15.06 28.56
N GLU A 34 -2.89 16.09 29.29
CA GLU A 34 -2.03 15.92 30.45
C GLU A 34 -2.81 15.21 31.56
N GLN A 35 -2.35 14.04 31.96
CA GLN A 35 -2.96 13.23 33.01
C GLN A 35 -1.91 12.42 33.76
N TYR A 36 -2.19 12.10 35.00
CA TYR A 36 -1.39 11.17 35.78
C TYR A 36 -2.28 10.11 36.42
N TYR A 37 -1.71 8.96 36.63
CA TYR A 37 -2.36 7.82 37.28
C TYR A 37 -1.40 7.16 38.27
N VAL A 38 -1.91 6.81 39.43
CA VAL A 38 -1.17 6.04 40.46
C VAL A 38 -1.95 4.77 40.78
N GLY A 39 -1.30 3.62 40.62
CA GLY A 39 -1.92 2.32 40.86
C GLY A 39 -0.93 1.17 40.75
N ASP A 40 -1.39 -0.03 41.02
CA ASP A 40 -0.57 -1.25 41.00
C ASP A 40 -0.27 -1.74 39.58
N THR A 41 -1.01 -1.26 38.60
CA THR A 41 -0.83 -1.60 37.18
C THR A 41 -0.63 -0.33 36.35
N PRO A 42 0.23 -0.34 35.30
CA PRO A 42 0.45 0.83 34.46
C PRO A 42 -0.79 1.16 33.61
N TYR A 43 -1.09 2.46 33.50
CA TYR A 43 -2.13 2.95 32.60
C TYR A 43 -1.56 3.13 31.20
N LEU A 44 -1.83 2.19 30.29
CA LEU A 44 -1.20 2.11 28.97
C LEU A 44 -2.05 2.68 27.83
N LEU A 45 -3.22 3.27 28.12
CA LEU A 45 -4.17 3.68 27.08
C LEU A 45 -3.57 4.63 26.04
N ALA A 46 -2.75 5.60 26.47
CA ALA A 46 -2.10 6.54 25.54
C ALA A 46 -1.07 5.83 24.63
N ILE A 47 -0.33 4.85 25.17
CA ILE A 47 0.63 4.05 24.41
C ILE A 47 -0.11 3.14 23.41
N ILE A 48 -1.18 2.51 23.82
CA ILE A 48 -2.02 1.66 22.96
C ILE A 48 -2.62 2.50 21.82
N LYS A 49 -3.21 3.65 22.13
CA LYS A 49 -3.72 4.59 21.13
C LYS A 49 -2.62 5.01 20.14
N ASN A 50 -1.44 5.39 20.65
CA ASN A 50 -0.32 5.75 19.80
C ASN A 50 0.09 4.61 18.85
N ALA A 51 0.16 3.38 19.36
CA ALA A 51 0.47 2.21 18.54
C ALA A 51 -0.60 1.95 17.46
N GLN A 52 -1.88 2.12 17.80
CA GLN A 52 -2.99 1.95 16.85
C GLN A 52 -3.00 3.01 15.74
N PHE A 53 -2.57 4.24 16.03
CA PHE A 53 -2.63 5.36 15.08
C PHE A 53 -1.31 5.66 14.37
N ASN A 54 -0.24 5.01 14.73
CA ASN A 54 1.12 5.29 14.22
C ASN A 54 1.83 4.05 13.69
N TYR A 55 1.07 3.09 13.13
CA TYR A 55 1.70 1.93 12.51
C TYR A 55 2.18 2.25 11.09
N SER A 56 3.30 1.65 10.71
CA SER A 56 3.82 1.67 9.35
C SER A 56 3.00 0.75 8.45
N TYR A 57 2.86 1.09 7.18
CA TYR A 57 2.17 0.29 6.17
C TYR A 57 2.65 0.65 4.77
N TYR A 58 2.44 -0.26 3.84
CA TYR A 58 2.67 0.02 2.43
C TYR A 58 1.39 0.53 1.76
N VAL A 59 1.57 1.37 0.76
CA VAL A 59 0.50 1.84 -0.12
C VAL A 59 0.87 1.49 -1.55
N LEU A 60 0.10 0.62 -2.16
CA LEU A 60 0.24 0.26 -3.57
C LEU A 60 -0.74 1.12 -4.39
N ALA A 61 -0.19 2.10 -5.09
CA ALA A 61 -0.93 2.95 -6.01
C ALA A 61 -1.03 2.27 -7.38
N LEU A 62 -2.24 2.05 -7.85
CA LEU A 62 -2.55 1.28 -9.06
C LEU A 62 -3.29 2.11 -10.10
N ASN A 63 -2.74 2.11 -11.31
CA ASN A 63 -3.44 2.43 -12.54
C ASN A 63 -3.58 1.16 -13.41
N ARG A 64 -4.20 1.27 -14.58
CA ARG A 64 -4.32 0.14 -15.52
C ARG A 64 -2.98 -0.33 -16.05
N ASP A 65 -2.04 0.60 -16.22
CA ASP A 65 -0.79 0.45 -16.94
C ASP A 65 0.44 0.83 -16.12
N SER A 66 0.24 1.20 -14.86
CA SER A 66 1.33 1.64 -14.00
C SER A 66 1.04 1.40 -12.52
N MET A 67 2.10 1.25 -11.75
CA MET A 67 2.04 1.16 -10.29
C MET A 67 3.16 1.95 -9.65
N ALA A 68 2.94 2.37 -8.40
CA ALA A 68 3.97 2.88 -7.53
C ALA A 68 3.77 2.32 -6.12
N LEU A 69 4.87 2.06 -5.42
CA LEU A 69 4.85 1.58 -4.05
C LEU A 69 5.37 2.66 -3.12
N TYR A 70 4.61 2.93 -2.08
CA TYR A 70 4.96 3.86 -1.02
C TYR A 70 4.96 3.15 0.32
N LYS A 71 5.70 3.70 1.28
CA LYS A 71 5.68 3.28 2.68
C LYS A 71 5.32 4.46 3.55
N MET A 72 4.37 4.28 4.45
CA MET A 72 4.04 5.25 5.49
C MET A 72 4.95 5.00 6.68
N GLU A 73 5.79 5.95 6.98
CA GLU A 73 6.69 5.93 8.13
C GLU A 73 6.63 7.28 8.85
N ASN A 74 6.52 7.27 10.16
CA ASN A 74 6.50 8.50 10.97
C ASN A 74 5.51 9.56 10.44
N LYS A 75 4.34 9.13 9.97
CA LYS A 75 3.27 9.95 9.37
C LYS A 75 3.64 10.65 8.05
N LYS A 76 4.69 10.17 7.40
CA LYS A 76 5.09 10.64 6.06
C LYS A 76 5.05 9.49 5.07
N LEU A 77 4.52 9.77 3.92
CA LEU A 77 4.53 8.85 2.79
C LEU A 77 5.85 9.01 2.04
N VAL A 78 6.59 7.92 1.92
CA VAL A 78 7.88 7.88 1.22
C VAL A 78 7.77 6.89 0.07
N GLU A 79 8.25 7.26 -1.09
CA GLU A 79 8.33 6.34 -2.22
C GLU A 79 9.36 5.23 -1.93
N VAL A 80 8.97 3.99 -2.16
CA VAL A 80 9.84 2.83 -2.00
C VAL A 80 10.65 2.66 -3.28
N PRO A 81 11.99 2.75 -3.21
CA PRO A 81 12.81 2.49 -4.38
C PRO A 81 12.71 1.02 -4.78
N LEU A 82 12.24 0.78 -6.00
CA LEU A 82 12.16 -0.56 -6.57
C LEU A 82 13.33 -0.78 -7.53
N ALA A 83 13.63 -2.05 -7.83
CA ALA A 83 14.66 -2.41 -8.79
C ALA A 83 14.32 -1.91 -10.21
N ALA A 84 15.31 -1.77 -11.07
CA ALA A 84 15.12 -1.25 -12.42
C ALA A 84 14.21 -2.12 -13.31
N ASP A 85 14.10 -3.40 -12.99
CA ASP A 85 13.25 -4.40 -13.65
C ASP A 85 11.85 -4.51 -13.01
N ALA A 86 11.57 -3.72 -11.98
CA ALA A 86 10.25 -3.70 -11.36
C ALA A 86 9.17 -3.35 -12.40
N PRO A 87 8.01 -4.03 -12.38
CA PRO A 87 6.92 -3.79 -13.33
C PRO A 87 6.16 -2.50 -13.00
N MET A 88 6.88 -1.36 -12.99
CA MET A 88 6.29 -0.05 -12.69
C MET A 88 5.32 0.40 -13.78
N THR A 89 5.54 -0.07 -15.01
CA THR A 89 4.63 0.15 -16.14
C THR A 89 4.34 -1.16 -16.87
N LEU A 90 3.21 -1.20 -17.55
CA LEU A 90 2.81 -2.32 -18.41
C LEU A 90 3.88 -2.63 -19.48
N GLU A 91 4.51 -1.60 -20.02
CA GLU A 91 5.59 -1.74 -21.00
C GLU A 91 6.81 -2.48 -20.43
N ILE A 92 7.23 -2.14 -19.23
CA ILE A 92 8.33 -2.83 -18.53
C ILE A 92 7.95 -4.27 -18.23
N ALA A 93 6.74 -4.49 -17.72
CA ALA A 93 6.23 -5.82 -17.39
C ALA A 93 6.19 -6.74 -18.62
N LEU A 94 5.66 -6.27 -19.74
CA LEU A 94 5.59 -7.05 -20.98
C LEU A 94 6.94 -7.20 -21.67
N GLY A 95 7.87 -6.25 -21.49
CA GLY A 95 9.23 -6.32 -22.00
C GLY A 95 10.07 -7.38 -21.30
N THR A 96 9.98 -7.48 -19.98
CA THR A 96 10.67 -8.51 -19.19
C THR A 96 10.17 -9.91 -19.51
N GLU A 97 8.87 -10.10 -19.72
CA GLU A 97 8.33 -11.40 -20.14
C GLU A 97 8.77 -11.82 -21.56
N ARG A 98 9.04 -10.86 -22.44
CA ARG A 98 9.56 -11.15 -23.79
C ARG A 98 11.02 -11.58 -23.81
N ASP A 99 11.83 -11.11 -22.85
CA ASP A 99 13.25 -11.48 -22.77
C ASP A 99 13.46 -12.84 -22.07
N ASP A 100 12.67 -13.19 -21.05
CA ASP A 100 12.72 -14.49 -20.37
C ASP A 100 12.12 -15.64 -21.21
N SER A 101 11.24 -15.32 -22.14
CA SER A 101 10.61 -16.28 -23.04
C SER A 101 11.33 -16.39 -24.39
N ARG A 102 12.64 -16.73 -24.39
CA ARG A 102 13.24 -17.44 -25.54
C ARG A 102 12.72 -18.86 -25.70
N GLY A 103 11.55 -19.13 -25.20
CA GLY A 103 10.75 -20.31 -25.42
C GLY A 103 9.42 -19.93 -26.04
N VAL A 104 9.45 -19.68 -27.36
CA VAL A 104 8.33 -19.91 -28.29
C VAL A 104 6.95 -19.93 -27.64
N LEU A 105 6.37 -18.77 -27.32
CA LEU A 105 4.94 -18.64 -27.40
C LEU A 105 4.61 -18.29 -28.87
N HIS A 106 4.46 -19.32 -29.68
CA HIS A 106 3.74 -19.22 -30.93
C HIS A 106 2.35 -18.67 -30.59
N TYR A 107 2.16 -17.40 -30.85
CA TYR A 107 0.87 -16.86 -31.17
C TYR A 107 0.39 -17.64 -32.41
N ARG A 108 -0.30 -18.74 -32.19
CA ARG A 108 -1.04 -19.43 -33.24
C ARG A 108 -2.17 -18.48 -33.64
N SER A 109 -1.85 -17.56 -34.53
CA SER A 109 -2.83 -17.05 -35.46
C SER A 109 -3.38 -18.25 -36.20
N SER A 110 -4.47 -18.80 -35.73
CA SER A 110 -5.27 -19.75 -36.46
C SER A 110 -5.99 -18.98 -37.56
N SER A 111 -5.28 -18.76 -38.65
CA SER A 111 -5.91 -18.41 -39.90
C SER A 111 -6.63 -19.63 -40.41
N ASN A 112 -7.91 -19.79 -40.00
CA ASN A 112 -8.82 -20.66 -40.69
C ASN A 112 -9.93 -19.79 -41.30
N LEU A 113 -9.95 -19.81 -42.62
CA LEU A 113 -10.94 -19.15 -43.47
C LEU A 113 -12.36 -19.53 -43.01
N GLY A 114 -13.15 -18.58 -42.63
CA GLY A 114 -14.57 -18.70 -42.40
C GLY A 114 -15.22 -17.33 -42.31
N ASN A 115 -15.83 -16.92 -43.39
CA ASN A 115 -16.56 -15.71 -43.60
C ASN A 115 -17.62 -15.50 -42.50
N HIS A 116 -17.41 -14.58 -41.56
CA HIS A 116 -18.50 -13.94 -40.81
C HIS A 116 -18.10 -12.50 -40.51
N ALA A 117 -18.77 -11.59 -41.22
CA ALA A 117 -18.86 -10.18 -40.91
C ALA A 117 -19.61 -10.02 -39.57
N GLY A 118 -19.00 -9.39 -38.59
CA GLY A 118 -19.71 -8.97 -37.39
C GLY A 118 -18.83 -8.90 -36.12
N HIS A 119 -18.67 -7.69 -35.61
CA HIS A 119 -18.22 -7.31 -34.27
C HIS A 119 -16.71 -7.15 -34.00
N GLY A 120 -16.11 -6.14 -34.63
CA GLY A 120 -14.75 -5.70 -34.38
C GLY A 120 -14.53 -4.83 -33.13
N THR A 121 -15.52 -4.65 -32.26
CA THR A 121 -15.42 -3.83 -31.06
C THR A 121 -15.16 -4.63 -29.78
N ASN A 122 -15.68 -5.85 -29.68
CA ASN A 122 -15.49 -6.68 -28.47
C ASN A 122 -14.08 -7.24 -28.32
N THR A 123 -13.37 -7.51 -29.41
CA THR A 123 -12.04 -8.11 -29.38
C THR A 123 -10.97 -7.20 -28.78
N LYS A 124 -11.02 -5.90 -29.09
CA LYS A 124 -10.07 -4.93 -28.52
C LYS A 124 -10.25 -4.70 -27.02
N GLU A 125 -11.49 -4.67 -26.55
CA GLU A 125 -11.77 -4.52 -25.12
C GLU A 125 -11.38 -5.78 -24.33
N GLU A 126 -11.53 -6.96 -24.92
CA GLU A 126 -11.11 -8.22 -24.32
C GLU A 126 -9.58 -8.34 -24.27
N GLU A 127 -8.88 -7.97 -25.33
CA GLU A 127 -7.41 -7.90 -25.37
C GLU A 127 -6.87 -6.92 -24.31
N LEU A 128 -7.42 -5.73 -24.21
CA LEU A 128 -7.04 -4.76 -23.20
C LEU A 128 -7.26 -5.26 -21.76
N LYS A 129 -8.33 -6.04 -21.52
CA LYS A 129 -8.59 -6.64 -20.20
C LYS A 129 -7.60 -7.77 -19.89
N ILE A 130 -7.19 -8.53 -20.89
CA ILE A 130 -6.18 -9.59 -20.74
C ILE A 130 -4.83 -8.98 -20.39
N ASP A 131 -4.41 -7.95 -21.12
CA ASP A 131 -3.14 -7.25 -20.86
C ASP A 131 -3.13 -6.61 -19.48
N TRP A 132 -4.21 -6.00 -19.06
CA TRP A 132 -4.37 -5.41 -17.74
C TRP A 132 -4.29 -6.46 -16.62
N SER A 133 -4.94 -7.64 -16.81
CA SER A 133 -4.87 -8.75 -15.87
C SER A 133 -3.46 -9.33 -15.78
N ASN A 134 -2.79 -9.51 -16.91
CA ASN A 134 -1.42 -10.01 -16.98
C ASN A 134 -0.44 -9.04 -16.33
N TYR A 135 -0.64 -7.74 -16.55
CA TYR A 135 0.14 -6.71 -15.87
C TYR A 135 0.03 -6.83 -14.34
N TYR A 136 -1.17 -6.96 -13.80
CA TYR A 136 -1.35 -7.10 -12.37
C TYR A 136 -0.81 -8.41 -11.81
N LEU A 137 -0.83 -9.50 -12.58
CA LEU A 137 -0.16 -10.73 -12.20
C LEU A 137 1.36 -10.56 -12.11
N ALA A 138 1.97 -9.84 -13.06
CA ALA A 138 3.39 -9.51 -13.02
C ALA A 138 3.74 -8.65 -11.80
N VAL A 139 2.93 -7.62 -11.50
CA VAL A 139 3.07 -6.81 -10.28
C VAL A 139 2.98 -7.67 -9.03
N GLY A 140 1.99 -8.55 -8.94
CA GLY A 140 1.80 -9.43 -7.79
C GLY A 140 2.95 -10.40 -7.58
N LYS A 141 3.52 -10.96 -8.65
CA LYS A 141 4.70 -11.83 -8.61
C LYS A 141 5.92 -11.07 -8.08
N TYR A 142 6.22 -9.91 -8.67
CA TYR A 142 7.34 -9.07 -8.24
C TYR A 142 7.21 -8.67 -6.75
N LEU A 143 6.04 -8.18 -6.34
CA LEU A 143 5.82 -7.74 -4.97
C LEU A 143 5.88 -8.90 -3.96
N LYS A 144 5.50 -10.12 -4.37
CA LYS A 144 5.68 -11.30 -3.52
C LYS A 144 7.15 -11.48 -3.15
N ASP A 145 8.02 -11.50 -4.16
CA ASP A 145 9.46 -11.70 -3.98
C ASP A 145 10.07 -10.51 -3.20
N PHE A 146 9.64 -9.30 -3.48
CA PHE A 146 10.04 -8.09 -2.76
C PHE A 146 9.70 -8.19 -1.27
N PHE A 147 8.48 -8.54 -0.90
CA PHE A 147 8.05 -8.64 0.50
C PHE A 147 8.58 -9.87 1.24
N GLU A 148 9.25 -10.81 0.57
CA GLU A 148 9.99 -11.89 1.25
C GLU A 148 11.22 -11.36 2.00
N THR A 149 11.84 -10.29 1.51
CA THR A 149 13.05 -9.67 2.08
C THR A 149 12.79 -8.41 2.89
N GLU A 150 11.60 -7.85 2.75
CA GLU A 150 11.21 -6.62 3.41
C GLU A 150 10.37 -6.85 4.68
N GLU A 151 10.18 -5.80 5.45
CA GLU A 151 9.33 -5.81 6.63
C GLU A 151 7.89 -6.17 6.27
N LYS A 152 7.30 -7.12 7.01
CA LYS A 152 5.92 -7.56 6.80
C LYS A 152 4.93 -6.57 7.39
N LEU A 153 4.53 -5.60 6.59
CA LEU A 153 3.56 -4.58 6.94
C LEU A 153 2.25 -4.77 6.16
N PRO A 154 1.13 -4.24 6.65
CA PRO A 154 -0.11 -4.18 5.87
C PRO A 154 0.08 -3.44 4.55
N ILE A 155 -0.60 -3.89 3.51
CA ILE A 155 -0.56 -3.29 2.17
C ILE A 155 -1.95 -2.74 1.87
N PHE A 156 -2.06 -1.42 1.69
CA PHE A 156 -3.30 -0.74 1.32
C PHE A 156 -3.32 -0.42 -0.16
N LEU A 157 -4.48 -0.53 -0.80
CA LEU A 157 -4.64 -0.15 -2.19
C LEU A 157 -5.10 1.30 -2.33
N TYR A 158 -4.48 1.98 -3.27
CA TYR A 158 -4.90 3.28 -3.76
C TYR A 158 -5.10 3.18 -5.27
N GLY A 159 -6.31 3.40 -5.76
CA GLY A 159 -6.63 3.27 -7.17
C GLY A 159 -8.14 3.30 -7.41
N LEU A 160 -8.54 3.49 -8.64
CA LEU A 160 -9.96 3.41 -9.00
C LEU A 160 -10.59 2.07 -8.59
N PRO A 161 -11.88 2.02 -8.28
CA PRO A 161 -12.54 0.79 -7.81
C PRO A 161 -12.36 -0.41 -8.73
N GLU A 162 -12.42 -0.20 -10.05
CA GLU A 162 -12.20 -1.24 -11.04
C GLU A 162 -10.77 -1.81 -10.99
N ASN A 163 -9.76 -0.95 -10.80
CA ASN A 163 -8.36 -1.36 -10.66
C ASN A 163 -8.17 -2.23 -9.41
N GLN A 164 -8.70 -1.78 -8.29
CA GLN A 164 -8.62 -2.51 -7.03
C GLN A 164 -9.35 -3.85 -7.11
N THR A 165 -10.54 -3.89 -7.70
CA THR A 165 -11.35 -5.10 -7.86
C THR A 165 -10.61 -6.14 -8.70
N LEU A 166 -10.06 -5.73 -9.84
CA LEU A 166 -9.29 -6.62 -10.70
C LEU A 166 -8.02 -7.11 -10.01
N PHE A 167 -7.26 -6.21 -9.36
CA PHE A 167 -6.05 -6.58 -8.65
C PHE A 167 -6.34 -7.64 -7.59
N ARG A 168 -7.33 -7.43 -6.72
CA ARG A 168 -7.75 -8.40 -5.71
C ARG A 168 -8.22 -9.73 -6.28
N LYS A 169 -8.82 -9.70 -7.47
CA LYS A 169 -9.29 -10.92 -8.17
C LYS A 169 -8.14 -11.76 -8.69
N VAL A 170 -7.15 -11.16 -9.34
CA VAL A 170 -6.09 -11.87 -10.04
C VAL A 170 -4.84 -12.11 -9.19
N VAL A 171 -4.53 -11.21 -8.25
CA VAL A 171 -3.34 -11.35 -7.38
C VAL A 171 -3.73 -12.05 -6.09
N ARG A 172 -3.18 -13.26 -5.91
CA ARG A 172 -3.37 -14.09 -4.71
C ARG A 172 -2.06 -14.34 -3.96
N SER A 173 -0.95 -13.90 -4.54
CA SER A 173 0.41 -14.13 -4.02
C SER A 173 0.78 -13.27 -2.83
N ILE A 174 0.12 -12.13 -2.65
CA ILE A 174 0.32 -11.20 -1.54
C ILE A 174 -1.01 -10.92 -0.84
N HIS A 175 -0.93 -10.64 0.46
CA HIS A 175 -2.10 -10.25 1.23
C HIS A 175 -2.26 -8.73 1.20
N VAL A 176 -3.38 -8.29 0.67
CA VAL A 176 -3.76 -6.87 0.60
C VAL A 176 -4.90 -6.63 1.59
N ASP A 177 -4.77 -5.60 2.42
CA ASP A 177 -5.79 -5.25 3.40
C ASP A 177 -7.14 -4.99 2.73
N GLN A 178 -8.19 -5.52 3.34
CA GLN A 178 -9.56 -5.43 2.82
C GLN A 178 -10.29 -4.17 3.33
N THR A 179 -9.87 -3.66 4.47
CA THR A 179 -10.58 -2.63 5.21
C THR A 179 -10.21 -1.23 4.73
N ILE A 180 -8.89 -1.00 4.54
CA ILE A 180 -8.38 0.32 4.17
C ILE A 180 -8.01 0.33 2.70
N SER A 181 -8.75 1.14 1.93
CA SER A 181 -8.43 1.43 0.54
C SER A 181 -8.94 2.82 0.15
N VAL A 182 -8.25 3.48 -0.77
CA VAL A 182 -8.66 4.77 -1.32
C VAL A 182 -9.15 4.57 -2.75
N PRO A 183 -10.47 4.68 -3.00
CA PRO A 183 -11.06 4.46 -4.32
C PRO A 183 -10.96 5.72 -5.21
N SER A 184 -9.74 6.15 -5.49
CA SER A 184 -9.44 7.35 -6.27
C SER A 184 -8.24 7.10 -7.17
N SER A 185 -8.15 7.82 -8.30
CA SER A 185 -6.99 7.74 -9.17
C SER A 185 -5.75 8.33 -8.48
N PRO A 186 -4.61 7.64 -8.47
CA PRO A 186 -3.35 8.20 -7.98
C PRO A 186 -2.66 9.11 -9.01
N THR A 187 -3.18 9.18 -10.23
CA THR A 187 -2.57 9.92 -11.35
C THR A 187 -2.52 11.41 -11.05
N GLN A 188 -1.37 12.03 -11.30
CA GLN A 188 -1.12 13.46 -11.11
C GLN A 188 -1.24 13.98 -9.67
N LEU A 189 -1.31 13.11 -8.68
CA LEU A 189 -1.30 13.51 -7.28
C LEU A 189 0.14 13.60 -6.76
N SER A 190 0.40 14.65 -6.00
CA SER A 190 1.62 14.78 -5.20
C SER A 190 1.60 13.81 -4.01
N LEU A 191 2.76 13.52 -3.43
CA LEU A 191 2.86 12.71 -2.20
C LEU A 191 2.00 13.29 -1.06
N GLN A 192 1.94 14.61 -0.94
CA GLN A 192 1.15 15.30 0.08
C GLN A 192 -0.36 15.09 -0.12
N GLU A 193 -0.83 15.07 -1.36
CA GLU A 193 -2.23 14.80 -1.68
C GLU A 193 -2.60 13.34 -1.41
N LEU A 194 -1.71 12.41 -1.74
CA LEU A 194 -1.86 10.98 -1.41
C LEU A 194 -1.94 10.79 0.12
N GLU A 195 -1.03 11.41 0.88
CA GLU A 195 -1.06 11.40 2.36
C GLU A 195 -2.38 11.91 2.90
N LYS A 196 -2.81 13.07 2.44
CA LYS A 196 -4.06 13.71 2.87
C LYS A 196 -5.27 12.82 2.62
N ASN A 197 -5.35 12.17 1.47
CA ASN A 197 -6.45 11.26 1.12
C ASN A 197 -6.43 10.00 1.98
N LEU A 198 -5.25 9.45 2.27
CA LEU A 198 -5.08 8.31 3.17
C LEU A 198 -5.50 8.66 4.61
N GLU A 199 -5.06 9.80 5.13
CA GLU A 199 -5.44 10.26 6.47
C GLU A 199 -6.95 10.53 6.59
N LYS A 200 -7.55 11.12 5.56
CA LYS A 200 -9.01 11.29 5.50
C LYS A 200 -9.72 9.94 5.58
N LYS A 201 -9.26 8.97 4.81
CA LYS A 201 -9.86 7.63 4.80
C LYS A 201 -9.73 6.92 6.14
N LYS A 202 -8.58 7.02 6.79
CA LYS A 202 -8.37 6.46 8.12
C LYS A 202 -9.32 7.08 9.15
N LYS A 203 -9.51 8.40 9.13
CA LYS A 203 -10.46 9.09 10.02
C LYS A 203 -11.89 8.63 9.79
N GLU A 204 -12.34 8.52 8.55
CA GLU A 204 -13.67 8.03 8.21
C GLU A 204 -13.94 6.60 8.75
N LEU A 205 -12.91 5.74 8.75
CA LEU A 205 -13.03 4.39 9.30
C LEU A 205 -13.10 4.40 10.83
N GLN A 206 -12.27 5.23 11.48
CA GLN A 206 -12.27 5.38 12.94
C GLN A 206 -13.61 5.90 13.47
N GLU A 207 -14.22 6.87 12.77
CA GLU A 207 -15.53 7.42 13.13
C GLU A 207 -16.65 6.37 13.01
N LYS A 208 -16.52 5.41 12.09
CA LYS A 208 -17.48 4.31 11.93
C LYS A 208 -17.34 3.19 12.96
N GLU A 209 -16.15 3.01 13.53
CA GLU A 209 -15.90 1.98 14.56
C GLU A 209 -16.33 2.45 15.96
N VAL A 210 -16.62 3.73 16.17
CA VAL A 210 -17.03 4.32 17.45
C VAL A 210 -18.56 4.36 17.62
N LEU A 211 -19.33 3.99 16.59
CA LEU A 211 -20.79 3.86 16.61
C LEU A 211 -21.23 2.40 16.77
#